data_b2df1d841d3392bcdc203336512d8792
#
_entry.id   b2df1d841d3392bcdc203336512d8792
#
_cell.length_a   1.000
_cell.length_b   1.000
_cell.length_c   1.000
_cell.angle_alpha   90.00
_cell.angle_beta   90.00
_cell.angle_gamma   90.00
#
_symmetry.space_group_name_H-M   'P 1'
#
loop_
_entity.id
_entity.type
_entity.pdbx_description
1 polymer ?
#
loop_
_entity_poly.entity_id
_entity_poly.type
_entity_poly.pdbx_seq_one_letter_code
_entity_poly.pdbx_strand_id
1 'polypeptide(L)'
;SSIYWNPAGLASLKKPSVVFMLQPWLVDINMLFTGGAVVIPGIGNIGFGITQMDYGEMDVTTLEYQEGTGEKFKATDLAASFTYSRKIVSWFSFGSSVKYVRSNIWHSSASAFALDLGVLVNTKFFSFTGKDEDGLNIGMSISNYGTRMQFDGIDSYQPIDISEYEAGNYGDVAGQFRTSQWELPLIFRIGVALKPIANNFMDVKVGIDALHPNNNSESINTGISIDNKIPGFGVLSFRGGMKAIFMDSPQYGATGGFGLKMNYLGNRSIQ
;
A
#
# COMPACT_ATOMS: atom_id res chain seq x y z
N SER A 1 0.85 9.09 -2.59
CA SER A 1 0.37 8.20 -1.51
C SER A 1 -1.10 7.78 -1.67
N SER A 2 -1.99 8.61 -2.24
CA SER A 2 -3.43 8.29 -2.41
C SER A 2 -3.66 6.97 -3.16
N ILE A 3 -2.88 6.67 -4.19
CA ILE A 3 -2.96 5.42 -4.96
C ILE A 3 -2.89 4.19 -4.04
N TYR A 4 -2.07 4.27 -2.99
CA TYR A 4 -1.86 3.16 -2.04
C TYR A 4 -2.95 3.09 -0.96
N TRP A 5 -3.40 4.25 -0.44
CA TRP A 5 -4.27 4.28 0.75
C TRP A 5 -5.77 4.35 0.42
N ASN A 6 -6.15 5.25 -0.47
CA ASN A 6 -7.54 5.44 -0.90
C ASN A 6 -7.52 6.06 -2.31
N PRO A 7 -7.94 5.33 -3.34
CA PRO A 7 -7.88 5.80 -4.72
C PRO A 7 -8.68 7.09 -4.96
N ALA A 8 -9.75 7.35 -4.20
CA ALA A 8 -10.53 8.59 -4.32
C ALA A 8 -9.72 9.85 -3.97
N GLY A 9 -8.66 9.73 -3.17
CA GLY A 9 -7.78 10.84 -2.82
C GLY A 9 -7.03 11.43 -4.03
N LEU A 10 -6.88 10.65 -5.10
CA LEU A 10 -6.28 11.13 -6.34
C LEU A 10 -7.11 12.23 -7.02
N ALA A 11 -8.44 12.27 -6.81
CA ALA A 11 -9.32 13.30 -7.33
C ALA A 11 -9.00 14.72 -6.84
N SER A 12 -8.31 14.84 -5.70
CA SER A 12 -7.88 16.12 -5.14
C SER A 12 -6.61 16.69 -5.79
N LEU A 13 -5.96 15.91 -6.67
CA LEU A 13 -4.74 16.34 -7.33
C LEU A 13 -5.05 17.41 -8.38
N LYS A 14 -4.38 18.57 -8.28
CA LYS A 14 -4.57 19.71 -9.18
C LYS A 14 -3.48 19.82 -10.26
N LYS A 15 -2.36 19.11 -10.08
CA LYS A 15 -1.21 19.11 -11.01
C LYS A 15 -0.64 17.70 -11.12
N PRO A 16 -0.06 17.33 -12.28
CA PRO A 16 0.69 16.08 -12.40
C PRO A 16 1.75 15.97 -11.31
N SER A 17 1.90 14.77 -10.76
CA SER A 17 2.83 14.52 -9.66
C SER A 17 3.42 13.13 -9.75
N VAL A 18 4.67 13.02 -9.36
CA VAL A 18 5.39 11.75 -9.21
C VAL A 18 5.85 11.65 -7.76
N VAL A 19 5.80 10.46 -7.20
CA VAL A 19 6.30 10.17 -5.87
C VAL A 19 7.22 8.96 -5.93
N PHE A 20 8.29 9.02 -5.19
CA PHE A 20 9.24 7.95 -5.00
C PHE A 20 9.46 7.79 -3.50
N MET A 21 9.39 6.57 -3.01
CA MET A 21 9.58 6.26 -1.59
C MET A 21 10.39 4.99 -1.47
N LEU A 22 11.48 5.06 -0.74
CA LEU A 22 12.27 3.93 -0.31
C LEU A 22 12.15 3.82 1.20
N GLN A 23 11.77 2.66 1.68
CA GLN A 23 11.60 2.37 3.09
C GLN A 23 12.39 1.11 3.45
N PRO A 24 13.60 1.26 4.01
CA PRO A 24 14.27 0.16 4.68
C PRO A 24 13.41 -0.34 5.84
N TRP A 25 13.29 -1.65 5.95
CA TRP A 25 12.56 -2.33 7.02
C TRP A 25 13.53 -3.09 7.93
N LEU A 26 13.02 -4.03 8.69
CA LEU A 26 13.84 -4.87 9.57
C LEU A 26 14.73 -5.80 8.75
N VAL A 27 15.94 -6.05 9.23
CA VAL A 27 16.97 -6.88 8.58
C VAL A 27 17.26 -6.35 7.17
N ASP A 28 17.24 -7.16 6.14
CA ASP A 28 17.55 -6.79 4.75
C ASP A 28 16.29 -6.52 3.90
N ILE A 29 15.11 -6.39 4.54
CA ILE A 29 13.87 -6.14 3.83
C ILE A 29 13.80 -4.68 3.42
N ASN A 30 13.52 -4.45 2.13
CA ASN A 30 13.37 -3.11 1.56
C ASN A 30 12.03 -2.99 0.83
N MET A 31 11.31 -1.92 1.10
CA MET A 31 10.10 -1.56 0.38
C MET A 31 10.35 -0.35 -0.51
N LEU A 32 10.04 -0.50 -1.80
CA LEU A 32 10.06 0.56 -2.79
C LEU A 32 8.64 0.85 -3.25
N PHE A 33 8.25 2.12 -3.24
CA PHE A 33 7.02 2.57 -3.88
C PHE A 33 7.34 3.69 -4.88
N THR A 34 6.89 3.50 -6.11
CA THR A 34 6.93 4.53 -7.15
C THR A 34 5.53 4.75 -7.69
N GLY A 35 5.11 6.00 -7.79
CA GLY A 35 3.80 6.31 -8.34
C GLY A 35 3.80 7.62 -9.10
N GLY A 36 2.99 7.67 -10.14
CA GLY A 36 2.75 8.86 -10.95
C GLY A 36 1.27 9.08 -11.16
N ALA A 37 0.88 10.34 -11.30
CA ALA A 37 -0.50 10.68 -11.62
C ALA A 37 -0.59 11.92 -12.52
N VAL A 38 -1.58 11.90 -13.40
CA VAL A 38 -1.89 12.99 -14.30
C VAL A 38 -3.33 13.46 -14.09
N VAL A 39 -3.53 14.75 -14.29
CA VAL A 39 -4.84 15.40 -14.23
C VAL A 39 -5.34 15.59 -15.65
N ILE A 40 -6.51 15.04 -15.98
CA ILE A 40 -7.14 15.17 -17.30
C ILE A 40 -8.41 16.02 -17.10
N PRO A 41 -8.39 17.29 -17.58
CA PRO A 41 -9.54 18.19 -17.42
C PRO A 41 -10.83 17.58 -18.00
N GLY A 42 -11.93 17.65 -17.25
CA GLY A 42 -13.24 17.13 -17.66
C GLY A 42 -13.43 15.62 -17.49
N ILE A 43 -12.36 14.83 -17.46
CA ILE A 43 -12.41 13.36 -17.34
C ILE A 43 -12.17 12.94 -15.89
N GLY A 44 -11.08 13.38 -15.29
CA GLY A 44 -10.66 12.98 -13.94
C GLY A 44 -9.14 12.80 -13.84
N ASN A 45 -8.68 12.12 -12.83
CA ASN A 45 -7.27 11.88 -12.57
C ASN A 45 -6.94 10.41 -12.77
N ILE A 46 -5.84 10.15 -13.48
CA ILE A 46 -5.32 8.81 -13.70
C ILE A 46 -3.99 8.69 -12.97
N GLY A 47 -3.80 7.57 -12.31
CA GLY A 47 -2.57 7.25 -11.59
C GLY A 47 -2.06 5.86 -11.90
N PHE A 48 -0.76 5.71 -11.79
CA PHE A 48 -0.06 4.45 -11.89
C PHE A 48 0.88 4.31 -10.70
N GLY A 49 0.94 3.14 -10.08
CA GLY A 49 1.79 2.86 -8.94
C GLY A 49 2.41 1.48 -9.01
N ILE A 50 3.66 1.37 -8.57
CA ILE A 50 4.38 0.12 -8.37
C ILE A 50 4.86 0.09 -6.93
N THR A 51 4.54 -0.99 -6.23
CA THR A 51 5.08 -1.33 -4.92
C THR A 51 5.90 -2.59 -5.08
N GLN A 52 7.13 -2.58 -4.64
CA GLN A 52 8.02 -3.74 -4.60
C GLN A 52 8.50 -3.95 -3.18
N MET A 53 8.52 -5.21 -2.74
CA MET A 53 9.12 -5.63 -1.49
C MET A 53 10.21 -6.64 -1.82
N ASP A 54 11.41 -6.38 -1.32
CA ASP A 54 12.59 -7.24 -1.47
C ASP A 54 12.94 -7.76 -0.08
N TYR A 55 13.00 -9.09 0.08
CA TYR A 55 13.26 -9.74 1.36
C TYR A 55 14.74 -10.08 1.56
N GLY A 56 15.63 -9.60 0.67
CA GLY A 56 17.05 -9.89 0.71
C GLY A 56 17.42 -11.26 0.14
N GLU A 57 18.65 -11.63 0.33
CA GLU A 57 19.20 -12.94 -0.07
C GLU A 57 19.18 -13.90 1.10
N MET A 58 18.78 -15.15 0.84
CA MET A 58 18.74 -16.24 1.82
C MET A 58 19.55 -17.41 1.31
N ASP A 59 20.27 -18.09 2.21
CA ASP A 59 21.05 -19.27 1.85
C ASP A 59 20.15 -20.49 1.65
N VAL A 60 20.43 -21.28 0.62
CA VAL A 60 19.76 -22.56 0.41
C VAL A 60 20.37 -23.57 1.38
N THR A 61 19.56 -24.12 2.27
CA THR A 61 19.98 -25.14 3.25
C THR A 61 19.33 -26.48 2.93
N THR A 62 20.06 -27.57 3.24
CA THR A 62 19.58 -28.95 3.13
C THR A 62 19.83 -29.70 4.44
N LEU A 63 19.29 -30.92 4.55
CA LEU A 63 19.56 -31.77 5.70
C LEU A 63 21.05 -32.07 5.91
N GLU A 64 21.82 -32.12 4.82
CA GLU A 64 23.27 -32.39 4.82
C GLU A 64 24.08 -31.08 5.02
N TYR A 65 23.61 -29.98 4.48
CA TYR A 65 24.27 -28.65 4.51
C TYR A 65 23.40 -27.64 5.26
N GLN A 66 23.34 -27.78 6.58
CA GLN A 66 22.48 -26.91 7.43
C GLN A 66 22.99 -25.47 7.49
N GLU A 67 24.28 -25.25 7.30
CA GLU A 67 24.92 -23.92 7.27
C GLU A 67 24.86 -23.26 5.87
N GLY A 68 24.28 -23.94 4.88
CA GLY A 68 24.12 -23.49 3.50
C GLY A 68 24.87 -24.32 2.48
N THR A 69 24.29 -24.46 1.31
CA THR A 69 24.90 -25.16 0.14
C THR A 69 25.89 -24.29 -0.62
N GLY A 70 25.96 -22.99 -0.30
CA GLY A 70 26.68 -21.96 -1.08
C GLY A 70 25.81 -21.35 -2.19
N GLU A 71 24.61 -21.88 -2.44
CA GLU A 71 23.63 -21.28 -3.32
C GLU A 71 22.73 -20.31 -2.55
N LYS A 72 22.28 -19.22 -3.19
CA LYS A 72 21.39 -18.24 -2.61
C LYS A 72 20.14 -18.07 -3.44
N PHE A 73 19.02 -17.74 -2.77
CA PHE A 73 17.77 -17.40 -3.43
C PHE A 73 17.22 -16.07 -2.92
N LYS A 74 16.27 -15.51 -3.66
CA LYS A 74 15.56 -14.27 -3.30
C LYS A 74 14.07 -14.51 -3.22
N ALA A 75 13.44 -13.77 -2.32
CA ALA A 75 11.99 -13.61 -2.30
C ALA A 75 11.64 -12.16 -2.61
N THR A 76 10.60 -11.94 -3.42
CA THR A 76 10.15 -10.60 -3.82
C THR A 76 8.65 -10.57 -4.01
N ASP A 77 8.01 -9.49 -3.57
CA ASP A 77 6.63 -9.18 -3.88
C ASP A 77 6.56 -7.93 -4.76
N LEU A 78 5.68 -7.96 -5.75
CA LEU A 78 5.42 -6.86 -6.66
C LEU A 78 3.92 -6.62 -6.75
N ALA A 79 3.50 -5.35 -6.63
CA ALA A 79 2.14 -4.92 -6.92
C ALA A 79 2.18 -3.74 -7.89
N ALA A 80 1.60 -3.91 -9.07
CA ALA A 80 1.38 -2.85 -10.04
C ALA A 80 -0.09 -2.43 -10.01
N SER A 81 -0.36 -1.13 -9.96
CA SER A 81 -1.71 -0.57 -9.87
C SER A 81 -1.97 0.48 -10.93
N PHE A 82 -3.17 0.45 -11.50
CA PHE A 82 -3.73 1.49 -12.34
C PHE A 82 -4.97 2.06 -11.66
N THR A 83 -5.00 3.36 -11.46
CA THR A 83 -6.01 4.06 -10.66
C THR A 83 -6.72 5.11 -11.50
N TYR A 84 -8.04 5.13 -11.41
CA TYR A 84 -8.87 6.21 -11.90
C TYR A 84 -9.60 6.87 -10.73
N SER A 85 -9.68 8.19 -10.74
CA SER A 85 -10.41 8.92 -9.71
C SER A 85 -11.03 10.19 -10.28
N ARG A 86 -12.23 10.52 -9.77
CA ARG A 86 -12.97 11.72 -10.21
C ARG A 86 -13.70 12.35 -9.03
N LYS A 87 -13.68 13.67 -9.01
CA LYS A 87 -14.56 14.47 -8.16
C LYS A 87 -15.93 14.57 -8.86
N ILE A 88 -16.94 13.88 -8.36
CA ILE A 88 -18.28 13.78 -8.95
C ILE A 88 -19.06 15.08 -8.70
N VAL A 89 -19.03 15.54 -7.43
CA VAL A 89 -19.58 16.83 -7.01
C VAL A 89 -18.58 17.51 -6.07
N SER A 90 -18.82 18.77 -5.70
CA SER A 90 -17.88 19.56 -4.89
C SER A 90 -17.45 18.88 -3.59
N TRP A 91 -18.33 18.12 -2.99
CA TRP A 91 -18.14 17.46 -1.69
C TRP A 91 -17.86 15.95 -1.78
N PHE A 92 -18.01 15.31 -2.97
CA PHE A 92 -17.89 13.86 -3.12
C PHE A 92 -16.93 13.47 -4.24
N SER A 93 -15.97 12.62 -3.92
CA SER A 93 -15.02 12.03 -4.86
C SER A 93 -15.07 10.50 -4.79
N PHE A 94 -14.91 9.86 -5.94
CA PHE A 94 -14.82 8.42 -6.10
C PHE A 94 -13.51 8.05 -6.77
N GLY A 95 -12.98 6.88 -6.44
CA GLY A 95 -11.80 6.32 -7.11
C GLY A 95 -11.84 4.80 -7.10
N SER A 96 -11.21 4.22 -8.12
CA SER A 96 -11.03 2.78 -8.27
C SER A 96 -9.63 2.48 -8.77
N SER A 97 -9.04 1.37 -8.32
CA SER A 97 -7.75 0.87 -8.80
C SER A 97 -7.86 -0.60 -9.14
N VAL A 98 -7.27 -0.97 -10.27
CA VAL A 98 -7.01 -2.38 -10.61
C VAL A 98 -5.55 -2.65 -10.30
N LYS A 99 -5.27 -3.76 -9.63
CA LYS A 99 -3.93 -4.19 -9.23
C LYS A 99 -3.61 -5.56 -9.81
N TYR A 100 -2.37 -5.74 -10.21
CA TYR A 100 -1.75 -7.03 -10.42
C TYR A 100 -0.72 -7.24 -9.33
N VAL A 101 -0.84 -8.34 -8.60
CA VAL A 101 0.06 -8.72 -7.51
C VAL A 101 0.79 -9.99 -7.90
N ARG A 102 2.09 -10.03 -7.68
CA ARG A 102 2.92 -11.20 -7.91
C ARG A 102 3.90 -11.38 -6.76
N SER A 103 3.97 -12.60 -6.24
CA SER A 103 4.93 -13.04 -5.25
C SER A 103 5.83 -14.08 -5.88
N ASN A 104 7.15 -13.96 -5.69
CA ASN A 104 8.12 -14.93 -6.16
C ASN A 104 8.98 -15.37 -4.97
N ILE A 105 9.19 -16.65 -4.84
CA ILE A 105 10.11 -17.25 -3.88
C ILE A 105 10.92 -18.29 -4.65
N TRP A 106 12.19 -17.99 -4.88
CA TRP A 106 13.11 -18.84 -5.64
C TRP A 106 12.51 -19.21 -7.02
N HIS A 107 12.18 -20.50 -7.27
CA HIS A 107 11.59 -21.01 -8.52
C HIS A 107 10.05 -21.04 -8.50
N SER A 108 9.44 -20.65 -7.40
CA SER A 108 7.98 -20.66 -7.24
C SER A 108 7.40 -19.27 -7.33
N SER A 109 6.24 -19.13 -7.97
CA SER A 109 5.54 -17.85 -8.08
C SER A 109 4.05 -18.00 -7.87
N ALA A 110 3.44 -16.94 -7.35
CA ALA A 110 2.00 -16.80 -7.23
C ALA A 110 1.57 -15.43 -7.77
N SER A 111 0.38 -15.35 -8.35
CA SER A 111 -0.14 -14.08 -8.84
C SER A 111 -1.63 -13.94 -8.63
N ALA A 112 -2.10 -12.69 -8.51
CA ALA A 112 -3.51 -12.37 -8.36
C ALA A 112 -3.83 -11.02 -9.00
N PHE A 113 -5.11 -10.83 -9.34
CA PHE A 113 -5.68 -9.53 -9.64
C PHE A 113 -6.54 -9.06 -8.47
N ALA A 114 -6.49 -7.77 -8.19
CA ALA A 114 -7.30 -7.16 -7.15
C ALA A 114 -7.89 -5.82 -7.60
N LEU A 115 -8.98 -5.45 -6.96
CA LEU A 115 -9.70 -4.19 -7.13
C LEU A 115 -9.68 -3.44 -5.80
N ASP A 116 -9.37 -2.14 -5.87
CA ASP A 116 -9.62 -1.22 -4.77
C ASP A 116 -10.73 -0.25 -5.15
N LEU A 117 -11.56 0.07 -4.19
CA LEU A 117 -12.58 1.09 -4.30
C LEU A 117 -12.40 2.10 -3.17
N GLY A 118 -12.66 3.36 -3.46
CA GLY A 118 -12.56 4.39 -2.46
C GLY A 118 -13.51 5.55 -2.70
N VAL A 119 -13.92 6.17 -1.60
CA VAL A 119 -14.73 7.39 -1.59
C VAL A 119 -14.14 8.40 -0.62
N LEU A 120 -14.30 9.68 -0.93
CA LEU A 120 -14.00 10.81 -0.07
C LEU A 120 -15.16 11.77 -0.06
N VAL A 121 -15.58 12.14 1.14
CA VAL A 121 -16.62 13.13 1.42
C VAL A 121 -15.97 14.29 2.13
N ASN A 122 -16.04 15.48 1.55
CA ASN A 122 -15.54 16.71 2.14
C ASN A 122 -16.73 17.58 2.54
N THR A 123 -16.83 17.98 3.80
CA THR A 123 -17.95 18.75 4.30
C THR A 123 -17.48 20.10 4.86
N LYS A 124 -18.40 21.06 4.98
CA LYS A 124 -18.15 22.33 5.66
C LYS A 124 -18.27 22.25 7.18
N PHE A 125 -18.70 21.11 7.72
CA PHE A 125 -18.86 20.95 9.17
C PHE A 125 -17.50 21.17 9.86
N PHE A 126 -17.51 21.99 10.91
CA PHE A 126 -16.32 22.37 11.66
C PHE A 126 -15.23 23.08 10.82
N SER A 127 -15.58 23.62 9.64
CA SER A 127 -14.64 24.43 8.86
C SER A 127 -14.58 25.85 9.42
N PHE A 128 -13.41 26.26 9.86
CA PHE A 128 -13.19 27.63 10.32
C PHE A 128 -12.95 28.62 9.16
N THR A 129 -12.69 28.11 7.95
CA THR A 129 -12.46 28.91 6.74
C THR A 129 -13.68 28.95 5.82
N GLY A 130 -14.72 28.17 6.11
CA GLY A 130 -15.92 28.00 5.26
C GLY A 130 -15.71 27.18 3.99
N LYS A 131 -14.51 26.58 3.81
CA LYS A 131 -14.21 25.71 2.67
C LYS A 131 -14.48 24.24 3.01
N ASP A 132 -14.98 23.46 2.02
CA ASP A 132 -15.23 22.02 2.19
C ASP A 132 -13.95 21.25 2.52
N GLU A 133 -12.78 21.69 1.99
CA GLU A 133 -11.48 21.04 2.17
C GLU A 133 -10.92 21.20 3.60
N ASP A 134 -11.41 22.17 4.36
CA ASP A 134 -10.94 22.53 5.70
C ASP A 134 -11.88 22.06 6.82
N GLY A 135 -13.04 21.46 6.48
CA GLY A 135 -13.97 20.90 7.44
C GLY A 135 -13.75 19.43 7.72
N LEU A 136 -14.83 18.78 8.15
CA LEU A 136 -14.84 17.33 8.38
C LEU A 136 -14.73 16.59 7.06
N ASN A 137 -13.69 15.80 6.92
CA ASN A 137 -13.44 14.95 5.77
C ASN A 137 -13.60 13.49 6.19
N ILE A 138 -14.38 12.73 5.44
CA ILE A 138 -14.62 11.30 5.68
C ILE A 138 -14.10 10.53 4.50
N GLY A 139 -13.26 9.53 4.75
CA GLY A 139 -12.74 8.63 3.75
C GLY A 139 -13.15 7.20 4.04
N MET A 140 -13.56 6.46 3.01
CA MET A 140 -13.77 5.02 3.09
C MET A 140 -13.06 4.34 1.93
N SER A 141 -12.49 3.16 2.18
CA SER A 141 -11.89 2.35 1.12
C SER A 141 -11.98 0.87 1.43
N ILE A 142 -12.14 0.09 0.37
CA ILE A 142 -11.94 -1.36 0.37
C ILE A 142 -10.74 -1.60 -0.53
N SER A 143 -9.74 -2.31 -0.02
CA SER A 143 -8.50 -2.58 -0.75
C SER A 143 -8.25 -4.07 -0.86
N ASN A 144 -7.65 -4.49 -1.99
CA ASN A 144 -7.24 -5.86 -2.28
C ASN A 144 -8.41 -6.86 -2.38
N TYR A 145 -9.59 -6.43 -2.83
CA TYR A 145 -10.64 -7.37 -3.20
C TYR A 145 -10.26 -8.07 -4.51
N GLY A 146 -9.90 -9.35 -4.45
CA GLY A 146 -9.30 -9.99 -5.62
C GLY A 146 -9.36 -11.51 -5.63
N THR A 147 -8.64 -12.08 -6.60
CA THR A 147 -8.50 -13.52 -6.76
C THR A 147 -7.57 -14.11 -5.69
N ARG A 148 -7.71 -15.40 -5.44
CA ARG A 148 -6.79 -16.12 -4.56
C ARG A 148 -5.44 -16.30 -5.22
N MET A 149 -4.40 -16.32 -4.42
CA MET A 149 -3.04 -16.67 -4.80
C MET A 149 -2.77 -18.15 -4.51
N GLN A 150 -1.90 -18.75 -5.31
CA GLN A 150 -1.39 -20.10 -5.11
C GLN A 150 0.02 -20.15 -5.68
N PHE A 151 0.99 -20.65 -4.91
CA PHE A 151 2.32 -20.88 -5.44
C PHE A 151 2.33 -22.09 -6.37
N ASP A 152 3.01 -21.90 -7.49
CA ASP A 152 3.35 -22.92 -8.47
C ASP A 152 4.82 -22.74 -8.90
N GLY A 153 5.53 -23.84 -9.11
CA GLY A 153 6.93 -23.80 -9.48
C GLY A 153 7.56 -25.20 -9.57
N ILE A 154 8.76 -25.23 -10.14
CA ILE A 154 9.47 -26.50 -10.43
C ILE A 154 9.79 -27.29 -9.15
N ASP A 155 10.00 -26.62 -8.03
CA ASP A 155 10.34 -27.26 -6.76
C ASP A 155 9.17 -28.06 -6.16
N SER A 156 7.95 -27.88 -6.68
CA SER A 156 6.78 -28.66 -6.27
C SER A 156 6.68 -30.03 -6.90
N TYR A 157 7.50 -30.31 -7.92
CA TYR A 157 7.50 -31.60 -8.60
C TYR A 157 8.45 -32.57 -7.90
N GLN A 158 7.94 -33.78 -7.67
CA GLN A 158 8.70 -34.88 -7.07
C GLN A 158 8.42 -36.19 -7.86
N PRO A 159 9.38 -37.07 -7.98
CA PRO A 159 9.12 -38.41 -8.50
C PRO A 159 8.19 -39.15 -7.53
N ILE A 160 7.09 -39.68 -8.03
CA ILE A 160 6.10 -40.43 -7.23
C ILE A 160 5.94 -41.81 -7.85
N ASP A 161 6.09 -42.85 -7.02
CA ASP A 161 5.71 -44.19 -7.37
C ASP A 161 4.17 -44.33 -7.23
N ILE A 162 3.50 -44.55 -8.34
CA ILE A 162 2.02 -44.67 -8.38
C ILE A 162 1.53 -46.10 -8.13
N SER A 163 2.41 -47.10 -8.05
CA SER A 163 2.07 -48.48 -7.79
C SER A 163 3.15 -49.21 -7.00
N GLU A 164 2.90 -49.41 -5.72
CA GLU A 164 3.78 -50.21 -4.83
C GLU A 164 3.85 -51.71 -5.18
N TYR A 165 2.89 -52.22 -5.96
CA TYR A 165 2.69 -53.65 -6.17
C TYR A 165 3.04 -54.12 -7.59
N GLU A 166 3.23 -53.22 -8.53
CA GLU A 166 3.55 -53.55 -9.90
C GLU A 166 5.03 -53.26 -10.21
N ALA A 167 5.77 -54.31 -10.54
CA ALA A 167 7.13 -54.19 -11.03
C ALA A 167 7.09 -53.62 -12.46
N GLY A 168 7.16 -52.30 -12.57
CA GLY A 168 7.19 -51.55 -13.81
C GLY A 168 7.96 -50.23 -13.66
N ASN A 169 8.05 -49.48 -14.73
CA ASN A 169 8.72 -48.18 -14.75
C ASN A 169 7.81 -47.05 -14.25
N TYR A 170 7.12 -47.28 -13.12
CA TYR A 170 6.18 -46.29 -12.52
C TYR A 170 6.81 -45.40 -11.44
N GLY A 171 8.03 -45.71 -11.01
CA GLY A 171 8.74 -44.98 -9.96
C GLY A 171 9.22 -43.58 -10.34
N ASP A 172 9.17 -43.23 -11.65
CA ASP A 172 9.67 -41.95 -12.17
C ASP A 172 8.55 -41.05 -12.70
N VAL A 173 7.31 -41.23 -12.24
CA VAL A 173 6.21 -40.35 -12.63
C VAL A 173 6.32 -39.05 -11.87
N ALA A 174 6.40 -37.93 -12.59
CA ALA A 174 6.43 -36.60 -11.98
C ALA A 174 5.06 -36.28 -11.33
N GLY A 175 5.03 -36.30 -10.01
CA GLY A 175 3.89 -35.82 -9.23
C GLY A 175 4.13 -34.40 -8.73
N GLN A 176 3.09 -33.62 -8.51
CA GLN A 176 3.19 -32.25 -8.04
C GLN A 176 2.52 -32.11 -6.68
N PHE A 177 3.24 -31.55 -5.70
CA PHE A 177 2.66 -31.07 -4.46
C PHE A 177 1.86 -29.79 -4.71
N ARG A 178 0.56 -29.87 -4.54
CA ARG A 178 -0.33 -28.73 -4.70
C ARG A 178 -0.35 -27.89 -3.43
N THR A 179 0.14 -26.65 -3.50
CA THR A 179 0.07 -25.70 -2.40
C THR A 179 -1.36 -25.24 -2.14
N SER A 180 -1.67 -24.85 -0.91
CA SER A 180 -2.95 -24.27 -0.56
C SER A 180 -3.13 -22.89 -1.18
N GLN A 181 -4.36 -22.55 -1.51
CA GLN A 181 -4.71 -21.20 -1.95
C GLN A 181 -4.95 -20.29 -0.74
N TRP A 182 -4.56 -19.02 -0.86
CA TRP A 182 -4.86 -18.00 0.13
C TRP A 182 -5.42 -16.73 -0.51
N GLU A 183 -6.16 -15.97 0.26
CA GLU A 183 -6.73 -14.69 -0.17
C GLU A 183 -5.74 -13.55 0.05
N LEU A 184 -5.83 -12.52 -0.80
CA LEU A 184 -5.13 -11.28 -0.54
C LEU A 184 -5.63 -10.64 0.78
N PRO A 185 -4.80 -9.88 1.50
CA PRO A 185 -5.21 -9.16 2.71
C PRO A 185 -6.24 -8.07 2.36
N LEU A 186 -7.53 -8.47 2.35
CA LEU A 186 -8.64 -7.55 2.16
C LEU A 186 -8.71 -6.59 3.34
N ILE A 187 -8.73 -5.30 3.09
CA ILE A 187 -8.78 -4.27 4.14
C ILE A 187 -9.94 -3.33 3.87
N PHE A 188 -10.89 -3.28 4.79
CA PHE A 188 -11.84 -2.19 4.88
C PHE A 188 -11.27 -1.10 5.79
N ARG A 189 -11.31 0.15 5.33
CA ARG A 189 -10.84 1.30 6.08
C ARG A 189 -11.90 2.40 6.07
N ILE A 190 -12.13 2.98 7.24
CA ILE A 190 -12.91 4.21 7.39
C ILE A 190 -12.07 5.21 8.19
N GLY A 191 -11.97 6.44 7.71
CA GLY A 191 -11.21 7.49 8.37
C GLY A 191 -11.96 8.80 8.38
N VAL A 192 -11.66 9.58 9.41
CA VAL A 192 -12.21 10.93 9.62
C VAL A 192 -11.05 11.87 9.88
N ALA A 193 -11.05 13.02 9.24
CA ALA A 193 -10.04 14.05 9.44
C ALA A 193 -10.67 15.43 9.55
N LEU A 194 -10.06 16.25 10.39
CA LEU A 194 -10.41 17.66 10.62
C LEU A 194 -9.20 18.54 10.42
N LYS A 195 -9.43 19.77 9.99
CA LYS A 195 -8.40 20.81 9.93
C LYS A 195 -8.80 21.97 10.87
N PRO A 196 -8.56 21.84 12.20
CA PRO A 196 -8.95 22.85 13.18
C PRO A 196 -8.28 24.20 12.99
N ILE A 197 -7.08 24.23 12.42
CA ILE A 197 -6.36 25.46 12.11
C ILE A 197 -5.97 25.44 10.63
N ALA A 198 -6.41 26.47 9.90
CA ALA A 198 -6.04 26.68 8.51
C ALA A 198 -5.87 28.18 8.27
N ASN A 199 -4.64 28.69 8.32
CA ASN A 199 -4.34 30.08 8.09
C ASN A 199 -3.15 30.26 7.14
N ASN A 200 -2.73 31.48 6.90
CA ASN A 200 -1.64 31.76 5.97
C ASN A 200 -0.26 31.27 6.44
N PHE A 201 -0.11 30.99 7.74
CA PHE A 201 1.16 30.60 8.35
C PHE A 201 1.20 29.12 8.73
N MET A 202 0.06 28.55 9.12
CA MET A 202 0.03 27.21 9.68
C MET A 202 -1.29 26.50 9.34
N ASP A 203 -1.19 25.19 8.98
CA ASP A 203 -2.31 24.26 8.95
C ASP A 203 -2.08 23.17 10.00
N VAL A 204 -3.10 22.89 10.82
CA VAL A 204 -3.11 21.74 11.72
C VAL A 204 -4.19 20.78 11.26
N LYS A 205 -3.83 19.50 11.09
CA LYS A 205 -4.75 18.44 10.70
C LYS A 205 -4.72 17.35 11.77
N VAL A 206 -5.89 16.85 12.13
CA VAL A 206 -6.06 15.73 13.05
C VAL A 206 -6.89 14.67 12.33
N GLY A 207 -6.52 13.40 12.47
CA GLY A 207 -7.24 12.31 11.84
C GLY A 207 -7.27 11.06 12.71
N ILE A 208 -8.33 10.29 12.51
CA ILE A 208 -8.53 8.96 13.07
C ILE A 208 -8.99 8.06 11.94
N ASP A 209 -8.43 6.88 11.84
CA ASP A 209 -8.90 5.82 10.94
C ASP A 209 -9.01 4.48 11.66
N ALA A 210 -10.06 3.73 11.31
CA ALA A 210 -10.28 2.36 11.74
C ALA A 210 -10.04 1.43 10.54
N LEU A 211 -9.37 0.32 10.83
CA LEU A 211 -9.05 -0.74 9.87
C LEU A 211 -9.68 -2.05 10.32
N HIS A 212 -10.29 -2.73 9.35
CA HIS A 212 -10.82 -4.08 9.52
C HIS A 212 -10.23 -4.98 8.41
N PRO A 213 -9.10 -5.65 8.67
CA PRO A 213 -8.52 -6.61 7.75
C PRO A 213 -9.17 -7.99 7.89
N ASN A 214 -9.18 -8.80 6.81
CA ASN A 214 -9.70 -10.17 6.86
C ASN A 214 -8.74 -11.19 7.52
N ASN A 215 -7.47 -10.82 7.69
CA ASN A 215 -6.40 -11.69 8.16
C ASN A 215 -5.72 -11.24 9.46
N ASN A 216 -6.28 -10.24 10.12
CA ASN A 216 -5.72 -9.68 11.35
C ASN A 216 -6.83 -9.03 12.21
N SER A 217 -6.52 -8.66 13.46
CA SER A 217 -7.44 -7.94 14.33
C SER A 217 -7.68 -6.51 13.87
N GLU A 218 -8.84 -5.97 14.23
CA GLU A 218 -9.16 -4.57 13.97
C GLU A 218 -8.21 -3.64 14.71
N SER A 219 -8.00 -2.48 14.14
CA SER A 219 -7.13 -1.48 14.74
C SER A 219 -7.59 -0.05 14.46
N ILE A 220 -7.20 0.86 15.33
CA ILE A 220 -7.42 2.28 15.19
C ILE A 220 -6.07 2.98 15.11
N ASN A 221 -5.94 3.91 14.16
CA ASN A 221 -4.81 4.81 14.08
C ASN A 221 -5.26 6.25 14.30
N THR A 222 -4.43 7.02 14.99
CA THR A 222 -4.67 8.47 15.19
C THR A 222 -3.45 9.24 14.79
N GLY A 223 -3.64 10.47 14.30
CA GLY A 223 -2.50 11.27 13.89
C GLY A 223 -2.80 12.76 13.87
N ILE A 224 -1.73 13.53 14.03
CA ILE A 224 -1.70 14.97 13.90
C ILE A 224 -0.60 15.38 12.91
N SER A 225 -0.88 16.38 12.08
CA SER A 225 0.08 17.03 11.20
C SER A 225 0.03 18.54 11.41
N ILE A 226 1.19 19.16 11.58
CA ILE A 226 1.36 20.61 11.68
C ILE A 226 2.23 21.04 10.51
N ASP A 227 1.62 21.77 9.57
CA ASP A 227 2.27 22.28 8.37
C ASP A 227 2.53 23.78 8.53
N ASN A 228 3.79 24.19 8.76
CA ASN A 228 4.21 25.59 8.86
C ASN A 228 4.57 26.12 7.47
N LYS A 229 3.87 27.15 7.01
CA LYS A 229 4.08 27.80 5.71
C LYS A 229 5.08 28.94 5.86
N ILE A 230 6.25 28.81 5.24
CA ILE A 230 7.31 29.83 5.26
C ILE A 230 7.26 30.58 3.93
N PRO A 231 6.84 31.86 3.91
CA PRO A 231 6.76 32.64 2.68
C PRO A 231 8.09 32.66 1.93
N GLY A 232 8.05 32.43 0.62
CA GLY A 232 9.23 32.42 -0.25
C GLY A 232 10.09 31.16 -0.18
N PHE A 233 9.97 30.34 0.86
CA PHE A 233 10.77 29.11 1.02
C PHE A 233 9.96 27.85 0.75
N GLY A 234 8.83 27.65 1.47
CA GLY A 234 8.04 26.43 1.32
C GLY A 234 7.21 26.08 2.54
N VAL A 235 7.09 24.78 2.83
CA VAL A 235 6.33 24.27 3.97
C VAL A 235 7.18 23.30 4.77
N LEU A 236 7.27 23.51 6.08
CA LEU A 236 7.86 22.60 7.04
C LEU A 236 6.75 21.87 7.77
N SER A 237 6.76 20.54 7.71
CA SER A 237 5.73 19.66 8.27
C SER A 237 6.27 18.84 9.43
N PHE A 238 5.56 18.83 10.55
CA PHE A 238 5.76 17.91 11.66
C PHE A 238 4.55 16.99 11.77
N ARG A 239 4.80 15.71 11.98
CA ARG A 239 3.75 14.68 12.06
C ARG A 239 3.98 13.78 13.25
N GLY A 240 2.91 13.45 13.95
CA GLY A 240 2.94 12.49 15.05
C GLY A 240 1.67 11.65 15.07
N GLY A 241 1.74 10.45 15.62
CA GLY A 241 0.57 9.60 15.70
C GLY A 241 0.78 8.36 16.54
N MET A 242 -0.32 7.68 16.78
CA MET A 242 -0.36 6.34 17.38
C MET A 242 -0.95 5.37 16.37
N LYS A 243 -0.29 4.25 16.17
CA LYS A 243 -0.70 3.20 15.23
C LYS A 243 -1.07 1.93 15.96
N ALA A 244 -2.02 1.19 15.39
CA ALA A 244 -2.45 -0.12 15.89
C ALA A 244 -3.00 -0.09 17.34
N ILE A 245 -3.76 0.95 17.69
CA ILE A 245 -4.48 1.05 18.96
C ILE A 245 -5.57 -0.05 18.98
N PHE A 246 -5.72 -0.75 20.09
CA PHE A 246 -6.62 -1.88 20.31
C PHE A 246 -6.31 -3.16 19.51
N MET A 247 -5.19 -3.19 18.82
CA MET A 247 -4.73 -4.40 18.13
C MET A 247 -4.16 -5.40 19.13
N ASP A 248 -4.48 -6.67 19.00
CA ASP A 248 -3.86 -7.73 19.78
C ASP A 248 -2.37 -7.85 19.42
N SER A 249 -1.48 -7.71 20.40
CA SER A 249 -0.02 -7.76 20.24
C SER A 249 0.51 -6.78 19.18
N PRO A 250 0.33 -5.46 19.35
CA PRO A 250 0.70 -4.48 18.36
C PRO A 250 2.22 -4.44 18.15
N GLN A 251 2.65 -4.56 16.90
CA GLN A 251 4.06 -4.41 16.51
C GLN A 251 4.48 -2.93 16.40
N TYR A 252 3.51 -2.02 16.40
CA TYR A 252 3.69 -0.58 16.22
C TYR A 252 3.07 0.19 17.38
N GLY A 253 3.56 1.41 17.60
CA GLY A 253 3.08 2.31 18.63
C GLY A 253 3.14 3.75 18.16
N ALA A 254 3.82 4.60 18.94
CA ALA A 254 4.04 5.98 18.61
C ALA A 254 4.90 6.12 17.35
N THR A 255 4.47 7.02 16.47
CA THR A 255 5.16 7.35 15.22
C THR A 255 5.41 8.86 15.14
N GLY A 256 6.53 9.25 14.56
CA GLY A 256 6.88 10.65 14.34
C GLY A 256 7.57 10.83 13.00
N GLY A 257 7.49 12.06 12.45
CA GLY A 257 8.15 12.36 11.21
C GLY A 257 8.17 13.86 10.93
N PHE A 258 9.09 14.26 10.09
CA PHE A 258 9.12 15.62 9.56
C PHE A 258 9.16 15.59 8.03
N GLY A 259 8.75 16.68 7.40
CA GLY A 259 8.79 16.85 5.96
C GLY A 259 9.13 18.28 5.58
N LEU A 260 9.85 18.45 4.49
CA LEU A 260 10.18 19.73 3.92
C LEU A 260 9.70 19.75 2.47
N LYS A 261 8.86 20.75 2.15
CA LYS A 261 8.42 21.01 0.79
C LYS A 261 8.98 22.36 0.36
N MET A 262 9.89 22.36 -0.59
CA MET A 262 10.50 23.57 -1.12
C MET A 262 9.82 24.02 -2.41
N ASN A 263 9.62 25.32 -2.57
CA ASN A 263 9.16 25.92 -3.81
C ASN A 263 10.39 26.28 -4.65
N TYR A 264 10.55 25.58 -5.80
CA TYR A 264 11.65 25.82 -6.72
C TYR A 264 11.12 26.39 -8.03
N LEU A 265 11.76 27.45 -8.54
CA LEU A 265 11.40 28.12 -9.81
C LEU A 265 9.89 28.50 -9.93
N GLY A 266 9.39 29.26 -8.99
CA GLY A 266 8.11 29.97 -9.08
C GLY A 266 6.83 29.13 -9.12
N ASN A 267 6.87 27.86 -9.56
CA ASN A 267 5.66 27.03 -9.70
C ASN A 267 5.90 25.52 -9.58
N ARG A 268 7.12 25.08 -9.34
CA ARG A 268 7.48 23.67 -9.09
C ARG A 268 7.79 23.47 -7.61
N SER A 269 7.32 22.38 -7.02
CA SER A 269 7.65 22.03 -5.63
C SER A 269 8.26 20.65 -5.59
N ILE A 270 9.32 20.51 -4.77
CA ILE A 270 9.95 19.23 -4.41
C ILE A 270 9.53 18.96 -2.96
N GLN A 271 9.09 17.77 -2.67
CA GLN A 271 8.57 17.35 -1.37
C GLN A 271 9.28 16.08 -0.90
#